data_11d8b195e92138cc469d7677df0a433d
#
_entry.id   11d8b195e92138cc469d7677df0a433d
#
_cell.length_a   1.000
_cell.length_b   1.000
_cell.length_c   1.000
_cell.angle_alpha   90.00
_cell.angle_beta   90.00
_cell.angle_gamma   90.00
#
_symmetry.space_group_name_H-M   'P 1'
#
loop_
_entity.id
_entity.type
_entity.pdbx_description
1 polymer ?
#
loop_
_entity_poly.entity_id
_entity_poly.type
_entity_poly.pdbx_seq_one_letter_code
_entity_poly.pdbx_strand_id
1 'polypeptide(L)'
;MKPLLSLLLVAATLCALFTGCVNTTVGDDDFVPKGGAMLMEGEEPEDLSLQDEELQSLSLTYFPDRSMNPLVGNNITNRVLFSLIYQGLFSVNRNNVPVPILCSYYQATADNRNYTVYIDEKATFSDGSPVTVADVLATYEAAKNSSYYGGRFTYIDSVVQGEGNSVVFHLTTAYENLPLLLDIPIVKVGHTEDDYPQGTGPYIFQKSEGHARLAKVQNWWCADSTKLPTNAEVITLSEATSQAQVRDEFEFADLDLAISNPMSDSYAEYRCDYELWEVESGLFLYIGVNALWSEFFKDGRNDELRKALTYAIDRQAIIDAYYRGRAYPSTLPTSPGSPYYSESLASRYEYDPLRFVSAIQNMYVPKNDKGEAKKLLLLVNCDDSARLRTARYLAKQLTELGLETGTLEYGASTGTTYEQVLRAGSYDIYLGQTKLSATYDLSQFFKGYGNLGWGGIADNTLLNMCKEALANSGNYYNLNKMVADDGKIVPVLFGYYEVYAERGQLLDLAPSRDNVFFYSLGKTMESSRLATEFG
;
A
#
# COMPACT_ATOMS: atom_id res chain seq x y z
N MET A 1 -3.70 40.88 -52.57
CA MET A 1 -4.17 39.49 -52.67
C MET A 1 -3.15 38.44 -52.21
N LYS A 2 -1.92 38.75 -51.90
CA LYS A 2 -0.91 37.77 -51.44
C LYS A 2 -0.90 37.50 -49.90
N PRO A 3 -1.37 38.38 -49.00
CA PRO A 3 -1.37 38.07 -47.55
C PRO A 3 -2.55 37.20 -47.08
N LEU A 4 -3.65 37.11 -47.85
CA LEU A 4 -4.80 36.30 -47.45
C LEU A 4 -4.59 34.78 -47.69
N LEU A 5 -3.76 34.43 -48.70
CA LEU A 5 -3.49 33.02 -49.01
C LEU A 5 -2.53 32.37 -48.02
N SER A 6 -1.60 33.14 -47.42
CA SER A 6 -0.69 32.65 -46.38
C SER A 6 -1.42 32.42 -45.03
N LEU A 7 -2.42 33.23 -44.73
CA LEU A 7 -3.22 33.08 -43.52
C LEU A 7 -4.13 31.83 -43.57
N LEU A 8 -4.66 31.51 -44.75
CA LEU A 8 -5.47 30.30 -44.97
C LEU A 8 -4.64 29.02 -44.91
N LEU A 9 -3.38 29.03 -45.34
CA LEU A 9 -2.48 27.89 -45.26
C LEU A 9 -2.04 27.60 -43.80
N VAL A 10 -1.81 28.63 -42.99
CA VAL A 10 -1.47 28.50 -41.56
C VAL A 10 -2.67 28.02 -40.78
N ALA A 11 -3.89 28.48 -41.10
CA ALA A 11 -5.10 27.99 -40.47
C ALA A 11 -5.40 26.52 -40.81
N ALA A 12 -5.11 26.07 -42.04
CA ALA A 12 -5.29 24.68 -42.46
C ALA A 12 -4.27 23.73 -41.80
N THR A 13 -3.03 24.19 -41.59
CA THR A 13 -2.02 23.39 -40.86
C THR A 13 -2.27 23.35 -39.36
N LEU A 14 -2.83 24.38 -38.73
CA LEU A 14 -3.24 24.32 -37.34
C LEU A 14 -4.47 23.40 -37.09
N CYS A 15 -5.43 23.37 -38.03
CA CYS A 15 -6.58 22.47 -37.92
C CYS A 15 -6.21 20.99 -38.10
N ALA A 16 -5.13 20.68 -38.83
CA ALA A 16 -4.66 19.31 -39.02
C ALA A 16 -3.92 18.75 -37.79
N LEU A 17 -3.52 19.61 -36.83
CA LEU A 17 -2.86 19.20 -35.58
C LEU A 17 -3.84 18.94 -34.42
N PHE A 18 -5.14 19.24 -34.58
CA PHE A 18 -6.14 19.08 -33.52
C PHE A 18 -7.21 18.01 -33.82
N THR A 19 -7.08 17.22 -34.89
CA THR A 19 -8.02 16.11 -35.19
C THR A 19 -7.53 14.74 -34.69
N GLY A 20 -6.78 14.71 -33.62
CA GLY A 20 -6.30 13.50 -32.96
C GLY A 20 -6.98 13.20 -31.61
N CYS A 21 -8.15 13.77 -31.32
CA CYS A 21 -8.95 13.30 -30.17
C CYS A 21 -9.78 12.11 -30.59
N VAL A 22 -9.24 10.92 -30.43
CA VAL A 22 -10.03 9.69 -30.42
C VAL A 22 -10.75 9.65 -29.08
N ASN A 23 -12.07 9.72 -29.11
CA ASN A 23 -12.92 9.34 -27.98
C ASN A 23 -12.73 7.84 -27.73
N THR A 24 -11.85 7.48 -26.83
CA THR A 24 -11.86 6.16 -26.22
C THR A 24 -12.79 6.23 -25.02
N THR A 25 -14.00 5.73 -25.16
CA THR A 25 -14.78 5.26 -24.04
C THR A 25 -13.98 4.10 -23.43
N VAL A 26 -13.31 4.37 -22.32
CA VAL A 26 -12.63 3.34 -21.53
C VAL A 26 -13.70 2.44 -20.94
N GLY A 27 -13.80 1.23 -21.45
CA GLY A 27 -14.50 0.14 -20.77
C GLY A 27 -13.65 -0.28 -19.56
N ASP A 28 -14.31 -0.72 -18.50
CA ASP A 28 -13.74 -1.02 -17.17
C ASP A 28 -12.68 -2.15 -17.10
N ASP A 29 -12.09 -2.61 -18.22
CA ASP A 29 -11.27 -3.83 -18.26
C ASP A 29 -9.83 -3.65 -18.81
N ASP A 30 -9.38 -2.46 -19.22
CA ASP A 30 -8.07 -2.33 -19.87
C ASP A 30 -7.05 -1.59 -18.98
N PHE A 31 -6.33 -2.37 -18.15
CA PHE A 31 -5.03 -1.95 -17.63
C PHE A 31 -3.99 -2.06 -18.76
N VAL A 32 -3.54 -0.93 -19.30
CA VAL A 32 -2.44 -0.89 -20.27
C VAL A 32 -1.14 -0.63 -19.50
N PRO A 33 -0.16 -1.56 -19.50
CA PRO A 33 1.17 -1.31 -18.95
C PRO A 33 1.81 -0.11 -19.65
N LYS A 34 2.34 0.85 -18.90
CA LYS A 34 3.17 1.92 -19.48
C LYS A 34 4.44 1.29 -20.04
N GLY A 35 4.55 1.23 -21.36
CA GLY A 35 5.68 0.64 -22.08
C GLY A 35 5.30 -0.48 -23.06
N GLY A 36 4.05 -0.99 -22.99
CA GLY A 36 3.59 -2.02 -23.92
C GLY A 36 3.54 -1.51 -25.36
N ALA A 37 4.17 -2.22 -26.29
CA ALA A 37 4.04 -1.98 -27.71
C ALA A 37 2.57 -2.16 -28.14
N MET A 38 1.99 -1.16 -28.82
CA MET A 38 0.75 -1.34 -29.55
C MET A 38 0.94 -2.43 -30.60
N LEU A 39 0.26 -3.55 -30.47
CA LEU A 39 0.15 -4.50 -31.57
C LEU A 39 -0.57 -3.80 -32.72
N MET A 40 0.07 -3.75 -33.88
CA MET A 40 -0.55 -3.23 -35.10
C MET A 40 -1.62 -4.22 -35.55
N GLU A 41 -2.83 -3.73 -35.87
CA GLU A 41 -3.89 -4.53 -36.48
C GLU A 41 -3.37 -5.20 -37.76
N GLY A 42 -3.26 -6.53 -37.75
CA GLY A 42 -2.91 -7.31 -38.93
C GLY A 42 -1.85 -8.39 -38.74
N GLU A 43 -1.21 -8.51 -37.59
CA GLU A 43 -0.35 -9.66 -37.31
C GLU A 43 -1.19 -10.79 -36.69
N GLU A 44 -1.23 -11.95 -37.37
CA GLU A 44 -1.76 -13.17 -36.75
C GLU A 44 -0.91 -13.47 -35.51
N PRO A 45 -1.53 -13.89 -34.38
CA PRO A 45 -0.74 -14.22 -33.19
C PRO A 45 0.25 -15.35 -33.56
N GLU A 46 1.54 -15.09 -33.39
CA GLU A 46 2.55 -16.14 -33.45
C GLU A 46 2.14 -17.27 -32.51
N ASP A 47 2.39 -18.49 -32.94
CA ASP A 47 2.00 -19.71 -32.25
C ASP A 47 2.63 -19.74 -30.84
N LEU A 48 1.84 -19.36 -29.83
CA LEU A 48 2.24 -19.33 -28.41
C LEU A 48 2.63 -20.70 -27.84
N SER A 49 2.48 -21.80 -28.63
CA SER A 49 2.84 -23.15 -28.23
C SER A 49 4.38 -23.37 -28.08
N LEU A 50 5.19 -22.48 -28.66
CA LEU A 50 6.65 -22.57 -28.56
C LEU A 50 7.24 -21.86 -27.34
N GLN A 51 6.44 -21.03 -26.62
CA GLN A 51 6.91 -20.28 -25.45
C GLN A 51 6.80 -21.07 -24.14
N ASP A 52 6.00 -22.13 -24.08
CA ASP A 52 5.85 -22.97 -22.87
C ASP A 52 7.11 -23.81 -22.53
N GLU A 53 8.04 -23.99 -23.48
CA GLU A 53 9.28 -24.77 -23.23
C GLU A 53 10.46 -23.94 -22.69
N GLU A 54 10.47 -22.60 -22.88
CA GLU A 54 11.59 -21.73 -22.45
C GLU A 54 11.49 -21.28 -20.98
N LEU A 55 10.34 -21.33 -20.33
CA LEU A 55 10.13 -20.91 -18.93
C LEU A 55 10.56 -21.94 -17.86
N GLN A 56 11.49 -22.84 -18.16
CA GLN A 56 11.97 -23.85 -17.20
C GLN A 56 12.93 -23.30 -16.13
N SER A 57 13.42 -22.08 -16.28
CA SER A 57 14.28 -21.42 -15.30
C SER A 57 13.80 -19.98 -15.05
N LEU A 58 13.76 -19.57 -13.80
CA LEU A 58 13.48 -18.22 -13.37
C LEU A 58 14.57 -17.80 -12.37
N SER A 59 15.07 -16.57 -12.51
CA SER A 59 16.09 -15.99 -11.63
C SER A 59 15.52 -14.85 -10.81
N LEU A 60 15.56 -14.97 -9.49
CA LEU A 60 15.12 -13.94 -8.54
C LEU A 60 16.27 -13.60 -7.58
N THR A 61 16.05 -12.61 -6.73
CA THR A 61 17.02 -12.18 -5.73
C THR A 61 16.42 -12.10 -4.33
N TYR A 62 17.29 -12.15 -3.31
CA TYR A 62 16.92 -11.90 -1.92
C TYR A 62 18.06 -11.26 -1.15
N PHE A 63 17.73 -10.63 -0.02
CA PHE A 63 18.69 -10.07 0.93
C PHE A 63 18.94 -11.06 2.06
N PRO A 64 20.13 -11.72 2.13
CA PRO A 64 20.42 -12.74 3.13
C PRO A 64 20.57 -12.20 4.56
N ASP A 65 20.80 -10.89 4.73
CA ASP A 65 20.85 -10.19 6.01
C ASP A 65 19.46 -9.76 6.53
N ARG A 66 18.40 -10.04 5.77
CA ARG A 66 17.01 -9.77 6.10
C ARG A 66 16.25 -11.06 6.36
N SER A 67 15.30 -11.01 7.30
CA SER A 67 14.53 -12.18 7.66
C SER A 67 13.75 -12.76 6.48
N MET A 68 13.78 -14.07 6.34
CA MET A 68 12.94 -14.87 5.44
C MET A 68 11.73 -15.48 6.15
N ASN A 69 11.57 -15.25 7.45
CA ASN A 69 10.35 -15.61 8.16
C ASN A 69 9.23 -14.61 7.78
N PRO A 70 8.11 -15.07 7.23
CA PRO A 70 7.05 -14.20 6.71
C PRO A 70 6.35 -13.36 7.80
N LEU A 71 6.41 -13.79 9.07
CA LEU A 71 5.75 -13.10 10.20
C LEU A 71 6.55 -11.87 10.67
N VAL A 72 7.86 -11.84 10.44
CA VAL A 72 8.75 -10.76 10.88
C VAL A 72 9.46 -10.04 9.73
N GLY A 73 9.63 -10.70 8.57
CA GLY A 73 10.29 -10.16 7.39
C GLY A 73 9.50 -9.01 6.75
N ASN A 74 10.10 -7.82 6.66
CA ASN A 74 9.48 -6.62 6.10
C ASN A 74 10.20 -6.08 4.85
N ASN A 75 11.29 -6.73 4.42
CA ASN A 75 12.01 -6.34 3.21
C ASN A 75 11.17 -6.68 1.97
N ILE A 76 10.92 -5.70 1.10
CA ILE A 76 10.02 -5.85 -0.06
C ILE A 76 10.54 -6.89 -1.07
N THR A 77 11.87 -6.99 -1.27
CA THR A 77 12.47 -7.97 -2.18
C THR A 77 12.30 -9.39 -1.66
N ASN A 78 12.56 -9.65 -0.37
CA ASN A 78 12.33 -10.97 0.22
C ASN A 78 10.85 -11.36 0.21
N ARG A 79 9.94 -10.38 0.34
CA ARG A 79 8.49 -10.62 0.28
C ARG A 79 8.01 -11.06 -1.10
N VAL A 80 8.75 -10.78 -2.17
CA VAL A 80 8.46 -11.36 -3.49
C VAL A 80 8.48 -12.89 -3.40
N LEU A 81 9.49 -13.44 -2.73
CA LEU A 81 9.62 -14.90 -2.56
C LEU A 81 8.52 -15.48 -1.65
N PHE A 82 8.04 -14.70 -0.67
CA PHE A 82 7.00 -15.16 0.25
C PHE A 82 5.71 -15.52 -0.49
N SER A 83 5.39 -14.83 -1.58
CA SER A 83 4.21 -15.12 -2.39
C SER A 83 4.27 -16.48 -3.12
N LEU A 84 5.47 -17.05 -3.27
CA LEU A 84 5.69 -18.38 -3.85
C LEU A 84 5.82 -19.48 -2.78
N ILE A 85 6.25 -19.13 -1.55
CA ILE A 85 6.56 -20.10 -0.49
C ILE A 85 5.38 -20.26 0.46
N TYR A 86 4.66 -19.19 0.76
CA TYR A 86 3.66 -19.13 1.82
C TYR A 86 2.28 -18.74 1.29
N GLN A 87 1.24 -19.22 1.95
CA GLN A 87 -0.14 -18.85 1.68
C GLN A 87 -0.85 -18.45 2.98
N GLY A 88 -1.77 -17.48 2.88
CA GLY A 88 -2.70 -17.10 3.94
C GLY A 88 -4.03 -17.83 3.83
N LEU A 89 -4.95 -17.59 4.77
CA LEU A 89 -6.34 -18.03 4.62
C LEU A 89 -6.97 -17.42 3.37
N PHE A 90 -6.63 -16.17 3.09
CA PHE A 90 -6.99 -15.43 1.89
C PHE A 90 -5.73 -14.82 1.26
N SER A 91 -5.85 -14.38 0.02
CA SER A 91 -4.95 -13.42 -0.63
C SER A 91 -5.78 -12.23 -1.12
N VAL A 92 -5.14 -11.09 -1.36
CA VAL A 92 -5.81 -9.90 -1.86
C VAL A 92 -5.39 -9.69 -3.31
N ASN A 93 -6.34 -9.60 -4.24
CA ASN A 93 -6.02 -9.34 -5.64
C ASN A 93 -5.77 -7.84 -5.91
N ARG A 94 -5.36 -7.49 -7.14
CA ARG A 94 -5.07 -6.10 -7.55
C ARG A 94 -6.27 -5.14 -7.42
N ASN A 95 -7.50 -5.67 -7.44
CA ASN A 95 -8.73 -4.89 -7.30
C ASN A 95 -9.16 -4.74 -5.82
N ASN A 96 -8.27 -5.06 -4.87
CA ASN A 96 -8.54 -5.03 -3.43
C ASN A 96 -9.70 -5.95 -3.02
N VAL A 97 -9.84 -7.12 -3.68
CA VAL A 97 -10.83 -8.14 -3.37
C VAL A 97 -10.15 -9.32 -2.69
N PRO A 98 -10.66 -9.83 -1.54
CA PRO A 98 -10.10 -11.02 -0.90
C PRO A 98 -10.44 -12.27 -1.71
N VAL A 99 -9.44 -13.12 -1.93
CA VAL A 99 -9.56 -14.39 -2.66
C VAL A 99 -9.21 -15.54 -1.70
N PRO A 100 -10.10 -16.53 -1.50
CA PRO A 100 -9.82 -17.65 -0.59
C PRO A 100 -8.69 -18.52 -1.13
N ILE A 101 -7.71 -18.82 -0.28
CA ILE A 101 -6.57 -19.69 -0.57
C ILE A 101 -6.65 -20.94 0.33
N LEU A 102 -6.17 -20.87 1.58
CA LEU A 102 -6.30 -21.99 2.52
C LEU A 102 -7.72 -22.11 3.10
N CYS A 103 -8.58 -21.12 2.87
CA CYS A 103 -10.00 -21.12 3.20
C CYS A 103 -10.77 -21.89 2.14
N SER A 104 -11.52 -22.94 2.53
CA SER A 104 -12.47 -23.62 1.63
C SER A 104 -13.84 -22.94 1.62
N TYR A 105 -14.25 -22.42 2.76
CA TYR A 105 -15.53 -21.75 2.98
C TYR A 105 -15.44 -20.83 4.20
N TYR A 106 -16.20 -19.76 4.21
CA TYR A 106 -16.36 -18.95 5.42
C TYR A 106 -17.78 -18.39 5.54
N GLN A 107 -18.16 -18.06 6.75
CA GLN A 107 -19.42 -17.40 7.05
C GLN A 107 -19.22 -16.32 8.10
N ALA A 108 -19.99 -15.24 7.97
CA ALA A 108 -20.03 -14.16 8.94
C ALA A 108 -21.42 -14.12 9.63
N THR A 109 -21.46 -13.74 10.91
CA THR A 109 -22.72 -13.40 11.56
C THR A 109 -23.36 -12.17 10.91
N ALA A 110 -24.67 -12.01 11.04
CA ALA A 110 -25.42 -10.90 10.42
C ALA A 110 -24.90 -9.51 10.85
N ASP A 111 -24.29 -9.42 12.04
CA ASP A 111 -23.68 -8.21 12.58
C ASP A 111 -22.19 -8.04 12.21
N ASN A 112 -21.62 -8.95 11.41
CA ASN A 112 -20.21 -8.98 11.01
C ASN A 112 -19.22 -8.92 12.19
N ARG A 113 -19.58 -9.51 13.35
CA ARG A 113 -18.70 -9.56 14.53
C ARG A 113 -18.04 -10.90 14.76
N ASN A 114 -18.52 -11.94 14.11
CA ASN A 114 -17.91 -13.26 14.17
C ASN A 114 -17.77 -13.81 12.77
N TYR A 115 -16.58 -14.35 12.48
CA TYR A 115 -16.26 -14.99 11.22
C TYR A 115 -15.78 -16.40 11.50
N THR A 116 -16.47 -17.41 10.97
CA THR A 116 -16.03 -18.80 10.98
C THR A 116 -15.38 -19.11 9.64
N VAL A 117 -14.11 -19.47 9.65
CA VAL A 117 -13.31 -19.79 8.45
C VAL A 117 -12.94 -21.26 8.52
N TYR A 118 -13.34 -22.03 7.51
CA TYR A 118 -13.05 -23.45 7.36
C TYR A 118 -11.78 -23.62 6.54
N ILE A 119 -10.81 -24.37 7.09
CA ILE A 119 -9.54 -24.66 6.42
C ILE A 119 -9.79 -25.75 5.37
N ASP A 120 -9.19 -25.62 4.20
CA ASP A 120 -9.29 -26.61 3.15
C ASP A 120 -8.60 -27.92 3.59
N GLU A 121 -9.35 -29.02 3.61
CA GLU A 121 -8.85 -30.32 4.08
C GLU A 121 -7.74 -30.90 3.20
N LYS A 122 -7.59 -30.40 1.97
CA LYS A 122 -6.51 -30.79 1.04
C LYS A 122 -5.22 -30.03 1.30
N ALA A 123 -5.30 -28.88 2.01
CA ALA A 123 -4.14 -28.03 2.22
C ALA A 123 -3.05 -28.73 3.01
N THR A 124 -1.84 -28.75 2.45
CA THR A 124 -0.65 -29.32 3.10
C THR A 124 0.52 -28.34 3.08
N PHE A 125 1.38 -28.49 4.06
CA PHE A 125 2.72 -27.89 4.01
C PHE A 125 3.60 -28.60 2.97
N SER A 126 4.73 -28.00 2.64
CA SER A 126 5.70 -28.54 1.68
C SER A 126 6.30 -29.90 2.08
N ASP A 127 6.20 -30.30 3.37
CA ASP A 127 6.57 -31.62 3.87
C ASP A 127 5.46 -32.67 3.76
N GLY A 128 4.30 -32.31 3.21
CA GLY A 128 3.12 -33.17 3.08
C GLY A 128 2.25 -33.26 4.32
N SER A 129 2.60 -32.62 5.44
CA SER A 129 1.75 -32.59 6.64
C SER A 129 0.52 -31.67 6.41
N PRO A 130 -0.67 -32.04 6.92
CA PRO A 130 -1.87 -31.24 6.72
C PRO A 130 -1.79 -29.91 7.47
N VAL A 131 -2.43 -28.88 6.91
CA VAL A 131 -2.67 -27.60 7.62
C VAL A 131 -3.80 -27.81 8.60
N THR A 132 -3.59 -27.41 9.84
CA THR A 132 -4.52 -27.61 10.94
C THR A 132 -4.96 -26.30 11.59
N VAL A 133 -6.02 -26.35 12.40
CA VAL A 133 -6.45 -25.23 13.24
C VAL A 133 -5.32 -24.75 14.16
N ALA A 134 -4.49 -25.67 14.68
CA ALA A 134 -3.37 -25.32 15.56
C ALA A 134 -2.33 -24.43 14.85
N ASP A 135 -2.06 -24.66 13.57
CA ASP A 135 -1.14 -23.86 12.77
C ASP A 135 -1.66 -22.43 12.59
N VAL A 136 -2.95 -22.31 12.29
CA VAL A 136 -3.61 -21.00 12.16
C VAL A 136 -3.57 -20.25 13.49
N LEU A 137 -3.95 -20.87 14.60
CA LEU A 137 -3.95 -20.22 15.92
C LEU A 137 -2.54 -19.77 16.32
N ALA A 138 -1.53 -20.63 16.15
CA ALA A 138 -0.13 -20.27 16.46
C ALA A 138 0.38 -19.11 15.59
N THR A 139 0.06 -19.13 14.30
CA THR A 139 0.42 -18.06 13.36
C THR A 139 -0.19 -16.73 13.77
N TYR A 140 -1.50 -16.70 14.04
CA TYR A 140 -2.20 -15.45 14.40
C TYR A 140 -1.76 -14.92 15.77
N GLU A 141 -1.41 -15.80 16.72
CA GLU A 141 -0.83 -15.36 18.00
C GLU A 141 0.56 -14.71 17.81
N ALA A 142 1.44 -15.31 16.98
CA ALA A 142 2.72 -14.71 16.65
C ALA A 142 2.57 -13.39 15.86
N ALA A 143 1.64 -13.35 14.91
CA ALA A 143 1.40 -12.17 14.07
C ALA A 143 0.90 -10.94 14.83
N LYS A 144 0.24 -11.09 15.99
CA LYS A 144 -0.15 -9.97 16.86
C LYS A 144 1.04 -9.10 17.28
N ASN A 145 2.20 -9.72 17.47
CA ASN A 145 3.43 -9.05 17.91
C ASN A 145 4.32 -8.61 16.74
N SER A 146 3.93 -8.93 15.51
CA SER A 146 4.65 -8.54 14.31
C SER A 146 4.54 -7.03 14.08
N SER A 147 5.66 -6.38 13.76
CA SER A 147 5.68 -4.98 13.32
C SER A 147 4.94 -4.78 11.99
N TYR A 148 4.81 -5.82 11.18
CA TYR A 148 4.14 -5.80 9.88
C TYR A 148 2.64 -6.08 9.98
N TYR A 149 2.23 -7.06 10.77
CA TYR A 149 0.84 -7.52 10.86
C TYR A 149 0.08 -7.02 12.10
N GLY A 150 0.77 -6.59 13.16
CA GLY A 150 0.13 -6.25 14.45
C GLY A 150 -1.00 -5.24 14.35
N GLY A 151 -0.92 -4.28 13.44
CA GLY A 151 -1.98 -3.30 13.20
C GLY A 151 -3.31 -3.90 12.74
N ARG A 152 -3.31 -5.10 12.11
CA ARG A 152 -4.51 -5.81 11.65
C ARG A 152 -5.38 -6.34 12.79
N PHE A 153 -4.80 -6.46 14.00
CA PHE A 153 -5.48 -6.97 15.18
C PHE A 153 -6.21 -5.90 15.99
N THR A 154 -6.31 -4.67 15.50
CA THR A 154 -6.96 -3.55 16.21
C THR A 154 -8.36 -3.89 16.72
N TYR A 155 -9.13 -4.68 15.99
CA TYR A 155 -10.49 -5.06 16.29
C TYR A 155 -10.71 -6.57 16.39
N ILE A 156 -9.68 -7.38 16.21
CA ILE A 156 -9.75 -8.82 16.47
C ILE A 156 -9.53 -9.02 17.98
N ASP A 157 -10.59 -9.45 18.69
CA ASP A 157 -10.55 -9.73 20.12
C ASP A 157 -9.85 -11.06 20.38
N SER A 158 -10.32 -12.11 19.69
CA SER A 158 -9.76 -13.45 19.82
C SER A 158 -9.91 -14.25 18.53
N VAL A 159 -9.01 -15.22 18.37
CA VAL A 159 -9.05 -16.24 17.33
C VAL A 159 -9.07 -17.59 18.05
N VAL A 160 -10.12 -18.38 17.88
CA VAL A 160 -10.30 -19.64 18.60
C VAL A 160 -10.66 -20.78 17.66
N GLN A 161 -10.51 -22.01 18.14
CA GLN A 161 -10.96 -23.19 17.39
C GLN A 161 -12.49 -23.19 17.30
N GLY A 162 -13.03 -23.41 16.09
CA GLY A 162 -14.44 -23.64 15.85
C GLY A 162 -14.79 -25.13 15.77
N GLU A 163 -15.93 -25.44 15.17
CA GLU A 163 -16.34 -26.81 14.91
C GLU A 163 -15.56 -27.40 13.73
N GLY A 164 -15.16 -28.67 13.84
CA GLY A 164 -14.41 -29.38 12.81
C GLY A 164 -13.08 -28.69 12.49
N ASN A 165 -12.74 -28.54 11.21
CA ASN A 165 -11.52 -27.91 10.75
C ASN A 165 -11.73 -26.40 10.51
N SER A 166 -12.20 -25.67 11.54
CA SER A 166 -12.47 -24.23 11.41
C SER A 166 -11.87 -23.41 12.54
N VAL A 167 -11.66 -22.13 12.25
CA VAL A 167 -11.30 -21.09 13.22
C VAL A 167 -12.38 -20.02 13.27
N VAL A 168 -12.62 -19.46 14.45
CA VAL A 168 -13.57 -18.38 14.67
C VAL A 168 -12.81 -17.12 15.08
N PHE A 169 -13.01 -16.05 14.33
CA PHE A 169 -12.54 -14.72 14.65
C PHE A 169 -13.65 -13.95 15.36
N HIS A 170 -13.43 -13.56 16.61
CA HIS A 170 -14.31 -12.70 17.37
C HIS A 170 -13.82 -11.26 17.28
N LEU A 171 -14.73 -10.33 17.01
CA LEU A 171 -14.40 -8.92 16.78
C LEU A 171 -15.05 -8.01 17.82
N THR A 172 -14.33 -6.99 18.26
CA THR A 172 -14.84 -5.94 19.16
C THR A 172 -15.78 -4.96 18.46
N THR A 173 -15.74 -4.90 17.13
CA THR A 173 -16.65 -4.08 16.30
C THR A 173 -17.07 -4.85 15.05
N ALA A 174 -18.18 -4.47 14.44
CA ALA A 174 -18.57 -5.01 13.13
C ALA A 174 -17.51 -4.70 12.08
N TYR A 175 -17.19 -5.66 11.20
CA TYR A 175 -16.12 -5.51 10.20
C TYR A 175 -16.50 -6.26 8.91
N GLU A 176 -17.08 -5.56 7.94
CA GLU A 176 -17.61 -6.16 6.70
C GLU A 176 -16.54 -6.90 5.89
N ASN A 177 -15.36 -6.29 5.78
CA ASN A 177 -14.28 -6.76 4.92
C ASN A 177 -13.11 -7.38 5.71
N LEU A 178 -13.39 -8.10 6.81
CA LEU A 178 -12.37 -8.81 7.58
C LEU A 178 -11.47 -9.71 6.71
N PRO A 179 -11.96 -10.45 5.70
CA PRO A 179 -11.13 -11.30 4.85
C PRO A 179 -9.93 -10.59 4.18
N LEU A 180 -10.00 -9.26 3.95
CA LEU A 180 -8.88 -8.47 3.46
C LEU A 180 -7.69 -8.38 4.43
N LEU A 181 -7.88 -8.73 5.70
CA LEU A 181 -6.83 -8.75 6.72
C LEU A 181 -6.27 -10.15 6.98
N LEU A 182 -6.89 -11.19 6.38
CA LEU A 182 -6.58 -12.60 6.65
C LEU A 182 -5.62 -13.22 5.62
N ASP A 183 -4.82 -12.38 4.95
CA ASP A 183 -3.73 -12.75 4.04
C ASP A 183 -2.40 -13.00 4.78
N ILE A 184 -2.44 -13.18 6.10
CA ILE A 184 -1.27 -13.50 6.93
C ILE A 184 -0.80 -14.91 6.56
N PRO A 185 0.47 -15.09 6.12
CA PRO A 185 1.02 -16.39 5.76
C PRO A 185 0.97 -17.38 6.92
N ILE A 186 0.37 -18.55 6.71
CA ILE A 186 0.27 -19.59 7.73
C ILE A 186 1.57 -20.35 7.83
N VAL A 187 2.07 -20.45 9.06
CA VAL A 187 3.32 -21.15 9.42
C VAL A 187 2.96 -22.31 10.35
N LYS A 188 3.69 -23.42 10.19
CA LYS A 188 3.47 -24.64 10.98
C LYS A 188 3.66 -24.36 12.48
N VAL A 189 2.79 -24.91 13.31
CA VAL A 189 2.88 -24.79 14.77
C VAL A 189 4.22 -25.33 15.29
N GLY A 190 4.86 -24.57 16.19
CA GLY A 190 6.19 -24.83 16.70
C GLY A 190 7.36 -24.32 15.82
N HIS A 191 7.06 -23.70 14.66
CA HIS A 191 8.03 -23.18 13.71
C HIS A 191 7.86 -21.68 13.44
N THR A 192 7.06 -20.97 14.22
CA THR A 192 6.80 -19.53 14.04
C THR A 192 8.03 -18.64 14.26
N GLU A 193 9.05 -19.15 14.95
CA GLU A 193 10.31 -18.45 15.23
C GLU A 193 11.46 -18.89 14.31
N ASP A 194 11.25 -19.87 13.41
CA ASP A 194 12.28 -20.38 12.52
C ASP A 194 12.68 -19.30 11.50
N ASP A 195 13.96 -19.27 11.12
CA ASP A 195 14.45 -18.34 10.07
C ASP A 195 13.83 -18.64 8.70
N TYR A 196 13.57 -19.93 8.41
CA TYR A 196 13.02 -20.41 7.15
C TYR A 196 11.90 -21.43 7.42
N PRO A 197 10.74 -20.97 7.96
CA PRO A 197 9.64 -21.89 8.26
C PRO A 197 9.09 -22.53 6.97
N GLN A 198 8.53 -23.72 7.09
CA GLN A 198 7.85 -24.36 5.97
C GLN A 198 6.54 -23.64 5.65
N GLY A 199 6.30 -23.45 4.35
CA GLY A 199 5.07 -22.87 3.83
C GLY A 199 4.18 -23.89 3.14
N THR A 200 3.06 -23.43 2.66
CA THR A 200 2.04 -24.20 1.93
C THR A 200 2.03 -23.88 0.43
N GLY A 201 2.90 -22.97 -0.01
CA GLY A 201 3.00 -22.53 -1.39
C GLY A 201 3.61 -23.55 -2.35
N PRO A 202 3.62 -23.23 -3.65
CA PRO A 202 4.14 -24.12 -4.70
C PRO A 202 5.64 -24.32 -4.69
N TYR A 203 6.39 -23.50 -3.93
CA TYR A 203 7.86 -23.57 -3.85
C TYR A 203 8.34 -23.65 -2.41
N ILE A 204 9.53 -24.23 -2.23
CA ILE A 204 10.24 -24.31 -0.95
C ILE A 204 11.63 -23.67 -1.08
N PHE A 205 12.00 -22.81 -0.09
CA PHE A 205 13.34 -22.25 -0.02
C PHE A 205 14.36 -23.29 0.42
N GLN A 206 15.45 -23.39 -0.32
CA GLN A 206 16.57 -24.29 -0.03
C GLN A 206 17.89 -23.51 -0.10
N LYS A 207 18.73 -23.65 0.92
CA LYS A 207 20.08 -23.08 0.94
C LYS A 207 21.09 -24.20 1.22
N SER A 208 22.09 -24.37 0.34
CA SER A 208 23.14 -25.36 0.46
C SER A 208 24.44 -24.80 -0.13
N GLU A 209 25.56 -24.97 0.59
CA GLU A 209 26.92 -24.61 0.14
C GLU A 209 27.06 -23.18 -0.41
N GLY A 210 26.32 -22.22 0.19
CA GLY A 210 26.36 -20.82 -0.24
C GLY A 210 25.44 -20.46 -1.41
N HIS A 211 24.68 -21.42 -1.95
CA HIS A 211 23.68 -21.19 -2.99
C HIS A 211 22.27 -21.32 -2.44
N ALA A 212 21.43 -20.33 -2.75
CA ALA A 212 20.01 -20.36 -2.43
C ALA A 212 19.17 -20.58 -3.70
N ARG A 213 18.05 -21.27 -3.55
CA ARG A 213 17.08 -21.49 -4.62
C ARG A 213 15.69 -21.72 -4.07
N LEU A 214 14.67 -21.55 -4.91
CA LEU A 214 13.36 -22.12 -4.66
C LEU A 214 13.20 -23.38 -5.52
N ALA A 215 12.82 -24.48 -4.89
CA ALA A 215 12.51 -25.73 -5.59
C ALA A 215 11.00 -25.93 -5.60
N LYS A 216 10.43 -26.34 -6.75
CA LYS A 216 9.02 -26.62 -6.90
C LYS A 216 8.59 -27.81 -6.03
N VAL A 217 7.48 -27.69 -5.34
CA VAL A 217 6.89 -28.76 -4.53
C VAL A 217 6.20 -29.75 -5.46
N GLN A 218 6.75 -30.99 -5.59
CA GLN A 218 6.33 -31.97 -6.58
C GLN A 218 4.86 -32.41 -6.46
N ASN A 219 4.33 -32.48 -5.25
CA ASN A 219 2.93 -32.84 -4.99
C ASN A 219 2.23 -31.69 -4.27
N TRP A 220 2.42 -30.48 -4.77
CA TRP A 220 1.74 -29.33 -4.18
C TRP A 220 0.24 -29.54 -4.19
N TRP A 221 -0.41 -29.34 -3.05
CA TRP A 221 -1.79 -29.71 -2.77
C TRP A 221 -2.83 -29.15 -3.74
N CYS A 222 -2.49 -28.12 -4.51
CA CYS A 222 -3.39 -27.43 -5.45
C CYS A 222 -2.88 -27.41 -6.90
N ALA A 223 -1.89 -28.25 -7.25
CA ALA A 223 -1.24 -28.23 -8.56
C ALA A 223 -2.21 -28.43 -9.73
N ASP A 224 -3.18 -29.34 -9.60
CA ASP A 224 -4.08 -29.73 -10.70
C ASP A 224 -5.16 -28.69 -11.02
N SER A 225 -5.39 -27.73 -10.14
CA SER A 225 -6.51 -26.77 -10.24
C SER A 225 -6.05 -25.31 -10.36
N THR A 226 -4.75 -25.06 -10.39
CA THR A 226 -4.20 -23.70 -10.31
C THR A 226 -3.18 -23.47 -11.42
N LYS A 227 -3.39 -22.39 -12.19
CA LYS A 227 -2.36 -21.84 -13.07
C LYS A 227 -1.46 -20.92 -12.26
N LEU A 228 -0.18 -21.23 -12.20
CA LEU A 228 0.83 -20.41 -11.53
C LEU A 228 1.40 -19.38 -12.52
N PRO A 229 1.87 -18.22 -12.01
CA PRO A 229 2.58 -17.23 -12.83
C PRO A 229 3.94 -17.72 -13.36
N THR A 230 4.44 -18.82 -12.86
CA THR A 230 5.68 -19.48 -13.32
C THR A 230 5.56 -20.99 -13.19
N ASN A 231 6.12 -21.70 -14.16
CA ASN A 231 6.23 -23.18 -14.18
C ASN A 231 7.67 -23.67 -13.94
N ALA A 232 8.61 -22.78 -13.58
CA ALA A 232 10.00 -23.13 -13.34
C ALA A 232 10.12 -24.25 -12.32
N GLU A 233 10.88 -25.33 -12.63
CA GLU A 233 11.15 -26.41 -11.68
C GLU A 233 12.09 -25.96 -10.57
N VAL A 234 12.99 -25.02 -10.90
CA VAL A 234 13.93 -24.39 -9.97
C VAL A 234 13.99 -22.89 -10.27
N ILE A 235 13.84 -22.09 -9.24
CA ILE A 235 14.08 -20.64 -9.30
C ILE A 235 15.42 -20.38 -8.64
N THR A 236 16.38 -19.89 -9.42
CA THR A 236 17.70 -19.52 -8.92
C THR A 236 17.61 -18.23 -8.10
N LEU A 237 18.33 -18.15 -6.97
CA LEU A 237 18.34 -16.96 -6.14
C LEU A 237 19.74 -16.35 -6.06
N SER A 238 19.88 -15.10 -6.49
CA SER A 238 21.08 -14.31 -6.19
C SER A 238 21.01 -13.71 -4.79
N GLU A 239 22.15 -13.47 -4.17
CA GLU A 239 22.27 -12.79 -2.87
C GLU A 239 22.60 -11.32 -3.08
N ALA A 240 21.62 -10.43 -2.84
CA ALA A 240 21.82 -8.99 -2.95
C ALA A 240 22.24 -8.36 -1.62
N THR A 241 23.05 -7.32 -1.70
CA THR A 241 23.47 -6.49 -0.56
C THR A 241 22.93 -5.05 -0.63
N SER A 242 22.44 -4.64 -1.80
CA SER A 242 21.87 -3.31 -2.01
C SER A 242 20.86 -3.30 -3.16
N GLN A 243 19.97 -2.31 -3.18
CA GLN A 243 19.03 -2.11 -4.29
C GLN A 243 19.76 -1.73 -5.60
N ALA A 244 20.92 -1.11 -5.51
CA ALA A 244 21.73 -0.83 -6.69
C ALA A 244 22.24 -2.12 -7.36
N GLN A 245 22.63 -3.12 -6.56
CA GLN A 245 23.01 -4.43 -7.08
C GLN A 245 21.81 -5.12 -7.72
N VAL A 246 20.62 -5.12 -7.10
CA VAL A 246 19.41 -5.68 -7.69
C VAL A 246 19.10 -5.06 -9.05
N ARG A 247 19.22 -3.72 -9.17
CA ARG A 247 19.05 -3.03 -10.45
C ARG A 247 20.09 -3.50 -11.47
N ASP A 248 21.37 -3.53 -11.09
CA ASP A 248 22.45 -3.87 -12.01
C ASP A 248 22.27 -5.32 -12.53
N GLU A 249 21.95 -6.27 -11.66
CA GLU A 249 21.67 -7.66 -12.04
C GLU A 249 20.45 -7.76 -12.97
N PHE A 250 19.39 -6.99 -12.74
CA PHE A 250 18.23 -6.94 -13.63
C PHE A 250 18.58 -6.31 -14.99
N GLU A 251 19.35 -5.21 -15.03
CA GLU A 251 19.79 -4.55 -16.27
C GLU A 251 20.73 -5.43 -17.12
N PHE A 252 21.44 -6.38 -16.50
CA PHE A 252 22.29 -7.36 -17.18
C PHE A 252 21.58 -8.69 -17.52
N ALA A 253 20.26 -8.77 -17.29
CA ALA A 253 19.45 -9.97 -17.50
C ALA A 253 19.93 -11.18 -16.65
N ASP A 254 20.50 -10.92 -15.48
CA ASP A 254 20.80 -11.94 -14.47
C ASP A 254 19.58 -12.22 -13.57
N LEU A 255 18.57 -11.33 -13.57
CA LEU A 255 17.29 -11.44 -12.86
C LEU A 255 16.13 -11.19 -13.80
N ASP A 256 15.11 -12.04 -13.71
CA ASP A 256 13.88 -11.93 -14.51
C ASP A 256 12.84 -10.99 -13.88
N LEU A 257 12.95 -10.72 -12.57
CA LEU A 257 12.03 -9.84 -11.85
C LEU A 257 12.73 -9.05 -10.74
N ALA A 258 12.39 -7.80 -10.63
CA ALA A 258 12.80 -6.92 -9.54
C ALA A 258 11.60 -6.13 -8.98
N ILE A 259 11.67 -5.75 -7.70
CA ILE A 259 10.70 -4.84 -7.08
C ILE A 259 11.42 -3.62 -6.52
N SER A 260 10.81 -2.45 -6.68
CA SER A 260 11.36 -1.19 -6.19
C SER A 260 10.31 -0.35 -5.47
N ASN A 261 10.78 0.46 -4.53
CA ASN A 261 9.96 1.45 -3.85
C ASN A 261 10.40 2.86 -4.28
N PRO A 262 9.66 3.56 -5.15
CA PRO A 262 10.01 4.91 -5.60
C PRO A 262 10.10 5.95 -4.48
N MET A 263 9.47 5.69 -3.34
CA MET A 263 9.55 6.56 -2.16
C MET A 263 10.82 6.35 -1.34
N SER A 264 11.62 5.32 -1.62
CA SER A 264 12.86 5.04 -0.91
C SER A 264 14.02 5.87 -1.42
N ASP A 265 14.93 6.27 -0.50
CA ASP A 265 16.20 6.89 -0.86
C ASP A 265 17.13 5.96 -1.65
N SER A 266 16.97 4.65 -1.49
CA SER A 266 17.71 3.63 -2.25
C SER A 266 17.14 3.33 -3.63
N TYR A 267 16.07 4.01 -4.04
CA TYR A 267 15.49 3.84 -5.36
C TYR A 267 16.49 4.15 -6.48
N ALA A 268 16.56 3.27 -7.48
CA ALA A 268 17.36 3.45 -8.69
C ALA A 268 16.48 3.25 -9.92
N GLU A 269 16.66 4.11 -10.93
CA GLU A 269 15.97 3.96 -12.22
C GLU A 269 16.57 2.82 -13.02
N TYR A 270 15.72 2.04 -13.67
CA TYR A 270 16.09 0.96 -14.59
C TYR A 270 16.23 1.52 -16.02
N ARG A 271 17.29 1.11 -16.76
CA ARG A 271 17.64 1.63 -18.08
C ARG A 271 17.56 0.60 -19.20
N CYS A 272 17.22 -0.64 -18.87
CA CYS A 272 16.95 -1.72 -19.81
C CYS A 272 15.50 -1.68 -20.30
N ASP A 273 15.15 -2.60 -21.21
CA ASP A 273 13.75 -2.84 -21.59
C ASP A 273 13.07 -3.73 -20.55
N TYR A 274 11.82 -3.42 -20.19
CA TYR A 274 11.08 -4.12 -19.15
C TYR A 274 9.58 -3.99 -19.33
N GLU A 275 8.85 -4.87 -18.66
CA GLU A 275 7.44 -4.70 -18.33
C GLU A 275 7.32 -4.13 -16.91
N LEU A 276 6.32 -3.26 -16.69
CA LEU A 276 6.16 -2.54 -15.42
C LEU A 276 4.73 -2.65 -14.91
N TRP A 277 4.62 -3.02 -13.63
CA TRP A 277 3.36 -2.95 -12.87
C TRP A 277 3.53 -1.98 -11.70
N GLU A 278 2.63 -1.01 -11.62
CA GLU A 278 2.46 -0.17 -10.43
C GLU A 278 1.52 -0.88 -9.47
N VAL A 279 2.00 -1.16 -8.26
CA VAL A 279 1.28 -1.94 -7.24
C VAL A 279 1.00 -1.06 -6.04
N GLU A 280 -0.26 -0.83 -5.73
CA GLU A 280 -0.68 -0.04 -4.57
C GLU A 280 -0.04 -0.60 -3.29
N SER A 281 0.68 0.24 -2.53
CA SER A 281 1.48 -0.19 -1.37
C SER A 281 0.82 0.10 -0.03
N GLY A 282 -0.19 0.98 0.01
CA GLY A 282 -0.77 1.56 1.22
C GLY A 282 0.13 2.56 1.93
N LEU A 283 1.28 2.90 1.39
CA LEU A 283 2.16 3.92 1.96
C LEU A 283 1.51 5.30 1.85
N PHE A 284 1.11 5.85 2.97
CA PHE A 284 0.38 7.10 3.11
C PHE A 284 1.25 8.17 3.72
N LEU A 285 1.52 9.25 2.97
CA LEU A 285 2.20 10.45 3.44
C LEU A 285 1.15 11.52 3.76
N TYR A 286 1.24 12.12 4.95
CA TYR A 286 0.25 13.08 5.43
C TYR A 286 0.88 14.13 6.33
N ILE A 287 0.20 15.28 6.47
CA ILE A 287 0.49 16.25 7.51
C ILE A 287 -0.47 16.01 8.67
N GLY A 288 0.06 15.87 9.88
CA GLY A 288 -0.73 15.86 11.11
C GLY A 288 -0.63 17.20 11.83
N VAL A 289 -1.75 17.70 12.37
CA VAL A 289 -1.82 18.97 13.07
C VAL A 289 -1.83 18.76 14.58
N ASN A 290 -0.94 19.46 15.29
CA ASN A 290 -0.89 19.44 16.76
C ASN A 290 -1.94 20.40 17.33
N ALA A 291 -3.15 19.90 17.49
CA ALA A 291 -4.25 20.69 18.06
C ALA A 291 -4.24 20.75 19.59
N LEU A 292 -3.34 19.98 20.25
CA LEU A 292 -3.32 19.90 21.72
C LEU A 292 -2.33 20.88 22.35
N TRP A 293 -1.11 20.98 21.82
CA TRP A 293 -0.04 21.77 22.44
C TRP A 293 0.42 22.96 21.61
N SER A 294 0.16 22.96 20.28
CA SER A 294 0.55 24.07 19.42
C SER A 294 -0.10 25.37 19.84
N GLU A 295 0.68 26.44 19.96
CA GLU A 295 0.14 27.77 20.21
C GLU A 295 -0.70 28.31 19.05
N PHE A 296 -0.49 27.77 17.84
CA PHE A 296 -1.30 28.11 16.66
C PHE A 296 -2.68 27.45 16.70
N PHE A 297 -2.79 26.20 17.21
CA PHE A 297 -3.99 25.37 17.01
C PHE A 297 -4.72 24.94 18.29
N LYS A 298 -4.09 25.07 19.47
CA LYS A 298 -4.72 24.65 20.73
C LYS A 298 -5.99 25.45 21.01
N ASP A 299 -6.91 24.84 21.73
CA ASP A 299 -8.18 25.44 22.15
C ASP A 299 -9.05 25.92 20.97
N GLY A 300 -8.96 25.28 19.82
CA GLY A 300 -9.72 25.63 18.60
C GLY A 300 -9.22 26.90 17.91
N ARG A 301 -8.03 27.37 18.23
CA ARG A 301 -7.44 28.51 17.54
C ARG A 301 -7.18 28.18 16.09
N ASN A 302 -7.35 29.16 15.22
CA ASN A 302 -7.06 29.06 13.80
C ASN A 302 -7.69 27.80 13.12
N ASP A 303 -8.90 27.42 13.50
CA ASP A 303 -9.62 26.30 12.89
C ASP A 303 -9.75 26.45 11.36
N GLU A 304 -9.96 27.69 10.88
CA GLU A 304 -10.03 27.95 9.43
C GLU A 304 -8.68 27.75 8.74
N LEU A 305 -7.56 28.11 9.37
CA LEU A 305 -6.23 27.79 8.88
C LEU A 305 -6.04 26.27 8.81
N ARG A 306 -6.38 25.53 9.88
CA ARG A 306 -6.25 24.07 9.96
C ARG A 306 -7.00 23.39 8.81
N LYS A 307 -8.26 23.75 8.59
CA LYS A 307 -9.09 23.22 7.51
C LYS A 307 -8.59 23.63 6.11
N ALA A 308 -7.94 24.79 6.02
CA ALA A 308 -7.45 25.31 4.76
C ALA A 308 -6.07 24.75 4.34
N LEU A 309 -5.32 24.11 5.24
CA LEU A 309 -3.98 23.57 4.92
C LEU A 309 -3.97 22.71 3.64
N THR A 310 -5.02 21.93 3.40
CA THR A 310 -5.13 21.09 2.20
C THR A 310 -5.01 21.87 0.89
N TYR A 311 -5.50 23.13 0.87
CA TYR A 311 -5.48 24.00 -0.31
C TYR A 311 -4.13 24.67 -0.57
N ALA A 312 -3.22 24.63 0.41
CA ALA A 312 -1.87 25.16 0.27
C ALA A 312 -0.90 24.15 -0.34
N ILE A 313 -1.28 22.89 -0.53
CA ILE A 313 -0.37 21.79 -0.89
C ILE A 313 -0.50 21.48 -2.38
N ASP A 314 0.51 21.87 -3.16
CA ASP A 314 0.66 21.42 -4.55
C ASP A 314 1.27 20.01 -4.56
N ARG A 315 0.39 19.01 -4.53
CA ARG A 315 0.76 17.60 -4.43
C ARG A 315 1.51 17.10 -5.65
N GLN A 316 1.09 17.56 -6.84
CA GLN A 316 1.74 17.15 -8.08
C GLN A 316 3.16 17.71 -8.15
N ALA A 317 3.36 18.98 -7.81
CA ALA A 317 4.70 19.58 -7.77
C ALA A 317 5.62 18.86 -6.75
N ILE A 318 5.09 18.40 -5.62
CA ILE A 318 5.84 17.59 -4.65
C ILE A 318 6.25 16.24 -5.26
N ILE A 319 5.31 15.56 -5.92
CA ILE A 319 5.53 14.25 -6.52
C ILE A 319 6.58 14.35 -7.64
N ASP A 320 6.46 15.34 -8.52
CA ASP A 320 7.38 15.52 -9.63
C ASP A 320 8.80 15.87 -9.14
N ALA A 321 8.90 16.74 -8.14
CA ALA A 321 10.21 17.20 -7.65
C ALA A 321 10.95 16.18 -6.77
N TYR A 322 10.23 15.40 -5.94
CA TYR A 322 10.85 14.59 -4.87
C TYR A 322 10.58 13.10 -4.97
N TYR A 323 9.55 12.70 -5.73
CA TYR A 323 9.18 11.30 -5.94
C TYR A 323 9.22 10.90 -7.43
N ARG A 324 9.86 11.69 -8.28
CA ARG A 324 10.11 11.40 -9.70
C ARG A 324 8.84 11.20 -10.54
N GLY A 325 7.71 11.79 -10.13
CA GLY A 325 6.41 11.52 -10.72
C GLY A 325 5.80 10.17 -10.33
N ARG A 326 6.39 9.45 -9.34
CA ARG A 326 6.08 8.05 -9.02
C ARG A 326 5.37 7.92 -7.68
N ALA A 327 4.22 8.56 -7.56
CA ALA A 327 3.28 8.43 -6.46
C ALA A 327 1.91 8.94 -6.91
N TYR A 328 0.86 8.61 -6.18
CA TYR A 328 -0.49 9.12 -6.45
C TYR A 328 -0.78 10.32 -5.55
N PRO A 329 -1.09 11.51 -6.10
CA PRO A 329 -1.55 12.63 -5.29
C PRO A 329 -2.87 12.26 -4.62
N SER A 330 -3.04 12.57 -3.35
CA SER A 330 -4.32 12.31 -2.68
C SER A 330 -4.72 13.43 -1.73
N THR A 331 -5.95 13.85 -1.84
CA THR A 331 -6.60 14.80 -0.93
C THR A 331 -7.48 14.09 0.10
N LEU A 332 -7.66 12.76 -0.06
CA LEU A 332 -8.43 11.90 0.85
C LEU A 332 -7.50 10.87 1.51
N PRO A 333 -7.86 10.36 2.71
CA PRO A 333 -7.06 9.35 3.41
C PRO A 333 -7.26 7.92 2.86
N THR A 334 -7.71 7.80 1.62
CA THR A 334 -7.79 6.55 0.84
C THR A 334 -7.05 6.74 -0.48
N SER A 335 -6.39 5.69 -0.97
CA SER A 335 -5.66 5.74 -2.24
C SER A 335 -6.61 5.91 -3.44
N PRO A 336 -6.23 6.66 -4.47
CA PRO A 336 -7.01 6.77 -5.72
C PRO A 336 -7.36 5.43 -6.38
N GLY A 337 -6.51 4.39 -6.21
CA GLY A 337 -6.79 3.03 -6.69
C GLY A 337 -7.71 2.20 -5.80
N SER A 338 -8.17 2.74 -4.66
CA SER A 338 -9.03 2.02 -3.71
C SER A 338 -10.50 2.09 -4.11
N PRO A 339 -11.30 1.01 -3.88
CA PRO A 339 -12.75 1.05 -4.06
C PRO A 339 -13.46 2.05 -3.12
N TYR A 340 -12.76 2.55 -2.11
CA TYR A 340 -13.28 3.53 -1.13
C TYR A 340 -12.98 4.99 -1.49
N TYR A 341 -12.30 5.23 -2.61
CA TYR A 341 -11.97 6.59 -3.07
C TYR A 341 -13.14 7.20 -3.86
N SER A 342 -13.30 8.49 -3.73
CA SER A 342 -14.29 9.25 -4.49
C SER A 342 -13.64 10.47 -5.14
N GLU A 343 -13.46 10.42 -6.47
CA GLU A 343 -12.90 11.51 -7.27
C GLU A 343 -13.67 12.83 -7.09
N SER A 344 -15.01 12.74 -7.11
CA SER A 344 -15.88 13.90 -6.93
C SER A 344 -15.80 14.55 -5.55
N LEU A 345 -15.38 13.77 -4.53
CA LEU A 345 -15.08 14.30 -3.20
C LEU A 345 -13.65 14.88 -3.17
N ALA A 346 -12.68 14.16 -3.71
CA ALA A 346 -11.27 14.54 -3.73
C ALA A 346 -11.05 15.91 -4.39
N SER A 347 -11.70 16.16 -5.52
CA SER A 347 -11.61 17.41 -6.28
C SER A 347 -12.02 18.67 -5.49
N ARG A 348 -12.74 18.52 -4.38
CA ARG A 348 -13.13 19.65 -3.51
C ARG A 348 -12.00 20.16 -2.63
N TYR A 349 -10.92 19.38 -2.48
CA TYR A 349 -9.80 19.65 -1.58
C TYR A 349 -8.47 19.79 -2.32
N GLU A 350 -8.52 20.00 -3.62
CA GLU A 350 -7.36 20.23 -4.46
C GLU A 350 -6.65 21.55 -4.12
N TYR A 351 -5.44 21.70 -4.66
CA TYR A 351 -4.62 22.89 -4.51
C TYR A 351 -5.37 24.15 -4.98
N ASP A 352 -5.61 25.07 -4.04
CA ASP A 352 -6.25 26.37 -4.26
C ASP A 352 -5.58 27.44 -3.37
N PRO A 353 -4.45 28.00 -3.81
CA PRO A 353 -3.70 28.97 -3.02
C PRO A 353 -4.49 30.22 -2.67
N LEU A 354 -5.45 30.64 -3.49
CA LEU A 354 -6.29 31.83 -3.19
C LEU A 354 -7.24 31.54 -2.04
N ARG A 355 -7.82 30.35 -1.99
CA ARG A 355 -8.66 29.89 -0.88
C ARG A 355 -7.87 29.80 0.42
N PHE A 356 -6.64 29.28 0.36
CA PHE A 356 -5.75 29.24 1.52
C PHE A 356 -5.41 30.63 2.02
N VAL A 357 -4.94 31.54 1.14
CA VAL A 357 -4.57 32.92 1.49
C VAL A 357 -5.77 33.66 2.11
N SER A 358 -6.97 33.44 1.58
CA SER A 358 -8.19 34.02 2.16
C SER A 358 -8.46 33.54 3.60
N ALA A 359 -8.22 32.25 3.86
CA ALA A 359 -8.44 31.65 5.19
C ALA A 359 -7.46 32.17 6.26
N ILE A 360 -6.24 32.55 5.87
CA ILE A 360 -5.21 33.01 6.82
C ILE A 360 -5.22 34.52 7.06
N GLN A 361 -6.05 35.32 6.36
CA GLN A 361 -6.06 36.80 6.48
C GLN A 361 -6.25 37.29 7.92
N ASN A 362 -7.06 36.60 8.71
CA ASN A 362 -7.39 36.96 10.08
C ASN A 362 -6.87 35.94 11.10
N MET A 363 -5.86 35.14 10.75
CA MET A 363 -5.32 34.14 11.66
C MET A 363 -4.64 34.77 12.88
N TYR A 364 -4.72 34.11 14.01
CA TYR A 364 -3.93 34.45 15.18
C TYR A 364 -2.49 33.97 14.99
N VAL A 365 -1.53 34.87 15.12
CA VAL A 365 -0.10 34.54 15.11
C VAL A 365 0.46 34.65 16.51
N PRO A 366 0.92 33.55 17.14
CA PRO A 366 1.57 33.62 18.47
C PRO A 366 2.80 34.52 18.43
N LYS A 367 3.14 35.11 19.58
CA LYS A 367 4.36 35.93 19.74
C LYS A 367 5.30 35.31 20.75
N ASN A 368 6.60 35.51 20.54
CA ASN A 368 7.63 35.15 21.51
C ASN A 368 7.72 36.19 22.64
N ASP A 369 8.59 35.96 23.63
CA ASP A 369 8.77 36.86 24.80
C ASP A 369 9.26 38.27 24.43
N LYS A 370 9.77 38.46 23.20
CA LYS A 370 10.20 39.75 22.66
C LYS A 370 9.08 40.44 21.89
N GLY A 371 7.89 39.85 21.78
CA GLY A 371 6.76 40.38 21.02
C GLY A 371 6.85 40.11 19.51
N GLU A 372 7.81 39.34 19.01
CA GLU A 372 7.97 39.00 17.61
C GLU A 372 7.03 37.83 17.24
N ALA A 373 6.50 37.84 16.00
CA ALA A 373 5.65 36.78 15.49
C ALA A 373 6.43 35.44 15.43
N LYS A 374 5.83 34.38 15.94
CA LYS A 374 6.40 33.01 15.81
C LYS A 374 6.15 32.47 14.42
N LYS A 375 7.08 31.63 13.96
CA LYS A 375 6.90 30.81 12.76
C LYS A 375 6.13 29.54 13.10
N LEU A 376 5.33 29.05 12.16
CA LEU A 376 4.76 27.70 12.23
C LEU A 376 5.91 26.68 12.13
N LEU A 377 5.93 25.65 12.98
CA LEU A 377 7.01 24.65 13.03
C LEU A 377 6.52 23.31 12.47
N LEU A 378 7.10 22.90 11.32
CA LEU A 378 6.85 21.63 10.67
C LEU A 378 7.93 20.60 11.06
N LEU A 379 7.54 19.60 11.86
CA LEU A 379 8.41 18.51 12.28
C LEU A 379 8.53 17.45 11.17
N VAL A 380 9.76 16.98 10.92
CA VAL A 380 10.05 15.93 9.95
C VAL A 380 11.14 14.99 10.42
N ASN A 381 11.05 13.72 10.05
CA ASN A 381 12.12 12.75 10.17
C ASN A 381 13.19 13.02 9.10
N CYS A 382 14.39 13.41 9.53
CA CYS A 382 15.50 13.74 8.63
C CYS A 382 16.33 12.52 8.18
N ASP A 383 16.04 11.32 8.70
CA ASP A 383 16.67 10.08 8.23
C ASP A 383 16.12 9.64 6.85
N ASP A 384 14.97 10.17 6.45
CA ASP A 384 14.38 9.99 5.12
C ASP A 384 14.56 11.26 4.30
N SER A 385 15.44 11.20 3.29
CA SER A 385 15.83 12.38 2.53
C SER A 385 14.71 12.92 1.63
N ALA A 386 13.82 12.05 1.15
CA ALA A 386 12.68 12.48 0.34
C ALA A 386 11.65 13.22 1.20
N ARG A 387 11.33 12.70 2.38
CA ARG A 387 10.46 13.39 3.35
C ARG A 387 11.07 14.72 3.81
N LEU A 388 12.36 14.75 4.09
CA LEU A 388 13.06 15.97 4.48
C LEU A 388 12.94 17.06 3.41
N ARG A 389 13.22 16.72 2.14
CA ARG A 389 13.07 17.66 1.02
C ARG A 389 11.62 18.10 0.84
N THR A 390 10.67 17.19 0.97
CA THR A 390 9.22 17.49 0.93
C THR A 390 8.84 18.47 2.03
N ALA A 391 9.28 18.27 3.27
CA ALA A 391 8.98 19.18 4.38
C ALA A 391 9.56 20.58 4.17
N ARG A 392 10.80 20.67 3.69
CA ARG A 392 11.44 21.96 3.36
C ARG A 392 10.71 22.68 2.24
N TYR A 393 10.24 21.95 1.23
CA TYR A 393 9.42 22.51 0.15
C TYR A 393 8.08 23.01 0.67
N LEU A 394 7.37 22.22 1.48
CA LEU A 394 6.11 22.61 2.12
C LEU A 394 6.28 23.86 2.98
N ALA A 395 7.33 23.93 3.80
CA ALA A 395 7.61 25.10 4.63
C ALA A 395 7.85 26.36 3.78
N LYS A 396 8.58 26.22 2.67
CA LYS A 396 8.79 27.30 1.70
C LYS A 396 7.47 27.72 1.05
N GLN A 397 6.67 26.79 0.56
CA GLN A 397 5.38 27.04 -0.09
C GLN A 397 4.40 27.77 0.85
N LEU A 398 4.29 27.31 2.11
CA LEU A 398 3.46 27.96 3.12
C LEU A 398 3.93 29.40 3.40
N THR A 399 5.25 29.62 3.46
CA THR A 399 5.83 30.96 3.66
C THR A 399 5.55 31.88 2.48
N GLU A 400 5.67 31.40 1.25
CA GLU A 400 5.34 32.15 0.02
C GLU A 400 3.85 32.53 -0.05
N LEU A 401 2.98 31.71 0.55
CA LEU A 401 1.54 31.96 0.68
C LEU A 401 1.18 32.85 1.89
N GLY A 402 2.16 33.34 2.65
CA GLY A 402 1.97 34.28 3.75
C GLY A 402 1.92 33.65 5.15
N LEU A 403 2.17 32.33 5.28
CA LEU A 403 2.29 31.65 6.56
C LEU A 403 3.77 31.31 6.84
N GLU A 404 4.47 32.22 7.53
CA GLU A 404 5.88 32.00 7.93
C GLU A 404 6.07 30.63 8.59
N THR A 405 6.81 29.73 7.94
CA THR A 405 6.97 28.34 8.36
C THR A 405 8.45 27.95 8.41
N GLY A 406 8.84 27.22 9.44
CA GLY A 406 10.17 26.62 9.56
C GLY A 406 10.10 25.12 9.75
N THR A 407 11.20 24.41 9.45
CA THR A 407 11.30 22.96 9.69
C THR A 407 11.97 22.65 11.02
N LEU A 408 11.53 21.59 11.69
CA LEU A 408 12.18 20.91 12.81
C LEU A 408 12.64 19.54 12.32
N GLU A 409 13.93 19.35 12.18
CA GLU A 409 14.54 18.21 11.54
C GLU A 409 15.19 17.31 12.58
N TYR A 410 14.59 16.14 12.85
CA TYR A 410 15.07 15.20 13.86
C TYR A 410 15.17 13.78 13.28
N GLY A 411 16.18 13.05 13.72
CA GLY A 411 16.46 11.67 13.32
C GLY A 411 17.62 11.09 14.14
N ALA A 412 18.10 9.92 13.78
CA ALA A 412 19.16 9.23 14.50
C ALA A 412 20.45 10.07 14.63
N SER A 413 20.77 10.86 13.60
CA SER A 413 21.98 11.70 13.55
C SER A 413 21.94 12.90 14.48
N THR A 414 20.77 13.33 14.95
CA THR A 414 20.61 14.55 15.79
C THR A 414 20.65 14.27 17.29
N GLY A 415 20.80 13.01 17.71
CA GLY A 415 20.79 12.62 19.13
C GLY A 415 19.39 12.63 19.79
N THR A 416 18.37 13.14 19.11
CA THR A 416 16.97 13.10 19.51
C THR A 416 16.16 12.56 18.32
N THR A 417 15.38 11.50 18.52
CA THR A 417 14.64 10.91 17.43
C THR A 417 13.37 11.70 17.10
N TYR A 418 12.89 11.56 15.87
CA TYR A 418 11.64 12.14 15.43
C TYR A 418 10.46 11.74 16.35
N GLU A 419 10.40 10.47 16.76
CA GLU A 419 9.36 9.95 17.64
C GLU A 419 9.42 10.55 19.06
N GLN A 420 10.61 10.86 19.56
CA GLN A 420 10.75 11.55 20.85
C GLN A 420 10.16 12.95 20.80
N VAL A 421 10.37 13.68 19.69
CA VAL A 421 9.81 15.03 19.52
C VAL A 421 8.28 14.97 19.28
N LEU A 422 7.80 13.98 18.52
CA LEU A 422 6.36 13.72 18.38
C LEU A 422 5.67 13.54 19.73
N ARG A 423 6.27 12.74 20.62
CA ARG A 423 5.76 12.48 21.97
C ARG A 423 5.82 13.73 22.85
N ALA A 424 6.86 14.54 22.70
CA ALA A 424 7.02 15.79 23.47
C ALA A 424 6.05 16.88 23.04
N GLY A 425 5.47 16.80 21.82
CA GLY A 425 4.51 17.77 21.30
C GLY A 425 5.08 19.17 20.99
N SER A 426 6.41 19.28 20.83
CA SER A 426 7.11 20.55 20.62
C SER A 426 7.15 20.94 19.14
N TYR A 427 6.01 20.93 18.46
CA TYR A 427 5.83 21.29 17.04
C TYR A 427 4.39 21.78 16.82
N ASP A 428 4.12 22.38 15.65
CA ASP A 428 2.77 22.82 15.27
C ASP A 428 2.10 21.85 14.29
N ILE A 429 2.85 21.40 13.29
CA ILE A 429 2.45 20.36 12.35
C ILE A 429 3.61 19.36 12.15
N TYR A 430 3.30 18.16 11.68
CA TYR A 430 4.34 17.15 11.37
C TYR A 430 4.06 16.44 10.07
N LEU A 431 5.11 16.05 9.35
CA LEU A 431 5.02 15.21 8.16
C LEU A 431 5.19 13.76 8.57
N GLY A 432 4.06 13.02 8.56
CA GLY A 432 3.99 11.61 8.95
C GLY A 432 3.87 10.70 7.74
N GLN A 433 4.34 9.47 7.90
CA GLN A 433 4.17 8.38 6.93
C GLN A 433 3.77 7.11 7.66
N THR A 434 2.82 6.38 7.10
CA THR A 434 2.39 5.08 7.61
C THR A 434 1.95 4.16 6.47
N LYS A 435 1.92 2.85 6.71
CA LYS A 435 1.30 1.88 5.80
C LYS A 435 -0.10 1.58 6.31
N LEU A 436 -1.13 1.98 5.54
CA LEU A 436 -2.51 1.62 5.82
C LEU A 436 -2.80 0.18 5.35
N SER A 437 -3.69 -0.52 6.03
CA SER A 437 -4.18 -1.84 5.61
C SER A 437 -5.01 -1.77 4.33
N ALA A 438 -5.33 -2.90 3.73
CA ALA A 438 -6.19 -2.99 2.55
C ALA A 438 -7.62 -2.44 2.79
N THR A 439 -8.03 -2.33 4.04
CA THR A 439 -9.32 -1.75 4.44
C THR A 439 -9.26 -0.25 4.71
N TYR A 440 -8.09 0.40 4.64
CA TYR A 440 -7.90 1.82 4.94
C TYR A 440 -8.47 2.25 6.32
N ASP A 441 -8.32 1.39 7.33
CA ASP A 441 -8.72 1.70 8.70
C ASP A 441 -7.88 2.84 9.28
N LEU A 442 -8.53 3.94 9.62
CA LEU A 442 -7.92 5.14 10.20
C LEU A 442 -8.01 5.19 11.73
N SER A 443 -8.54 4.16 12.37
CA SER A 443 -8.81 4.15 13.82
C SER A 443 -7.58 4.44 14.67
N GLN A 444 -6.38 4.06 14.19
CA GLN A 444 -5.12 4.31 14.89
C GLN A 444 -4.79 5.81 15.05
N PHE A 445 -5.32 6.66 14.19
CA PHE A 445 -5.19 8.11 14.31
C PHE A 445 -6.08 8.69 15.39
N PHE A 446 -7.31 8.17 15.52
CA PHE A 446 -8.35 8.77 16.36
C PHE A 446 -8.53 8.09 17.72
N LYS A 447 -7.93 6.94 17.92
CA LYS A 447 -7.90 6.23 19.19
C LYS A 447 -6.90 6.92 20.13
N GLY A 448 -7.33 7.35 21.33
CA GLY A 448 -6.54 8.18 22.25
C GLY A 448 -5.16 7.64 22.65
N TYR A 449 -4.93 6.35 22.48
CA TYR A 449 -3.67 5.65 22.74
C TYR A 449 -3.16 4.91 21.49
N GLY A 450 -3.63 5.29 20.30
CA GLY A 450 -3.17 4.72 19.04
C GLY A 450 -1.75 5.17 18.70
N ASN A 451 -1.02 4.35 17.96
CA ASN A 451 0.36 4.65 17.55
C ASN A 451 0.50 5.87 16.63
N LEU A 452 -0.61 6.35 16.05
CA LEU A 452 -0.64 7.49 15.11
C LEU A 452 -1.38 8.71 15.67
N GLY A 453 -1.89 8.66 16.90
CA GLY A 453 -2.69 9.72 17.52
C GLY A 453 -1.88 10.88 18.13
N TRP A 454 -0.88 11.38 17.42
CA TRP A 454 -0.01 12.45 17.91
C TRP A 454 -0.69 13.82 17.88
N GLY A 455 -0.28 14.72 18.78
CA GLY A 455 -0.69 16.13 18.76
C GLY A 455 -2.19 16.35 19.01
N GLY A 456 -2.90 15.42 19.64
CA GLY A 456 -4.33 15.56 19.93
C GLY A 456 -5.23 15.34 18.72
N ILE A 457 -4.81 14.56 17.75
CA ILE A 457 -5.65 14.10 16.62
C ILE A 457 -6.79 13.19 17.10
N ALA A 458 -6.63 12.55 18.28
CA ALA A 458 -7.65 11.68 18.87
C ALA A 458 -9.03 12.34 18.89
N ASP A 459 -10.04 11.62 18.38
CA ASP A 459 -11.41 12.12 18.20
C ASP A 459 -12.41 10.98 18.22
N ASN A 460 -13.31 10.97 19.21
CA ASN A 460 -14.30 9.91 19.35
C ASN A 460 -15.34 9.89 18.21
N THR A 461 -15.66 11.04 17.63
CA THR A 461 -16.60 11.10 16.50
C THR A 461 -15.97 10.44 15.28
N LEU A 462 -14.75 10.85 14.92
CA LEU A 462 -14.01 10.24 13.81
C LEU A 462 -13.72 8.76 14.06
N LEU A 463 -13.40 8.36 15.31
CA LEU A 463 -13.23 6.95 15.66
C LEU A 463 -14.51 6.13 15.45
N ASN A 464 -15.68 6.68 15.81
CA ASN A 464 -16.96 6.00 15.55
C ASN A 464 -17.26 5.93 14.06
N MET A 465 -16.98 6.98 13.29
CA MET A 465 -17.13 6.94 11.83
C MET A 465 -16.19 5.92 11.18
N CYS A 466 -14.97 5.72 11.69
CA CYS A 466 -14.11 4.61 11.25
C CYS A 466 -14.79 3.26 11.47
N LYS A 467 -15.35 3.02 12.66
CA LYS A 467 -16.08 1.78 12.95
C LYS A 467 -17.31 1.60 12.06
N GLU A 468 -18.04 2.66 11.76
CA GLU A 468 -19.18 2.63 10.84
C GLU A 468 -18.76 2.31 9.41
N ALA A 469 -17.61 2.83 8.95
CA ALA A 469 -17.04 2.51 7.63
C ALA A 469 -16.54 1.06 7.55
N LEU A 470 -15.95 0.53 8.63
CA LEU A 470 -15.55 -0.87 8.72
C LEU A 470 -16.75 -1.81 8.75
N ALA A 471 -17.85 -1.40 9.40
CA ALA A 471 -19.10 -2.16 9.48
C ALA A 471 -19.87 -2.18 8.15
N ASN A 472 -19.78 -1.11 7.37
CA ASN A 472 -20.40 -0.95 6.07
C ASN A 472 -19.54 -0.03 5.22
N SER A 473 -18.94 -0.57 4.19
CA SER A 473 -18.01 0.12 3.30
C SER A 473 -18.62 1.33 2.56
N GLY A 474 -19.95 1.38 2.41
CA GLY A 474 -20.66 2.55 1.88
C GLY A 474 -20.47 3.83 2.71
N ASN A 475 -20.02 3.72 3.98
CA ASN A 475 -19.78 4.87 4.85
C ASN A 475 -18.40 5.52 4.64
N TYR A 476 -17.50 4.95 3.84
CA TYR A 476 -16.19 5.57 3.57
C TYR A 476 -16.28 6.96 2.96
N TYR A 477 -17.28 7.24 2.12
CA TYR A 477 -17.49 8.59 1.59
C TYR A 477 -17.66 9.62 2.72
N ASN A 478 -18.48 9.32 3.72
CA ASN A 478 -18.74 10.22 4.85
C ASN A 478 -17.52 10.34 5.76
N LEU A 479 -16.80 9.24 6.02
CA LEU A 479 -15.56 9.26 6.78
C LEU A 479 -14.51 10.12 6.09
N ASN A 480 -14.23 9.88 4.80
CA ASN A 480 -13.25 10.63 4.02
C ASN A 480 -13.58 12.12 4.01
N LYS A 481 -14.86 12.46 3.80
CA LYS A 481 -15.34 13.85 3.85
C LYS A 481 -15.08 14.48 5.21
N MET A 482 -15.43 13.80 6.30
CA MET A 482 -15.27 14.35 7.64
C MET A 482 -13.79 14.54 8.01
N VAL A 483 -12.90 13.59 7.64
CA VAL A 483 -11.45 13.73 7.86
C VAL A 483 -10.88 14.92 7.10
N ALA A 484 -11.29 15.10 5.84
CA ALA A 484 -10.84 16.21 5.01
C ALA A 484 -11.39 17.57 5.52
N ASP A 485 -12.65 17.63 5.94
CA ASP A 485 -13.27 18.83 6.51
C ASP A 485 -12.68 19.20 7.88
N ASP A 486 -12.31 18.21 8.70
CA ASP A 486 -11.70 18.44 10.02
C ASP A 486 -10.27 18.99 9.89
N GLY A 487 -9.48 18.50 8.94
CA GLY A 487 -8.12 18.99 8.65
C GLY A 487 -7.08 18.71 9.73
N LYS A 488 -7.32 17.81 10.70
CA LYS A 488 -6.27 17.33 11.62
C LYS A 488 -5.29 16.39 10.95
N ILE A 489 -5.74 15.68 9.91
CA ILE A 489 -4.95 14.87 9.01
C ILE A 489 -5.15 15.44 7.61
N VAL A 490 -4.07 15.91 7.00
CA VAL A 490 -4.08 16.44 5.64
C VAL A 490 -3.31 15.47 4.73
N PRO A 491 -3.99 14.72 3.87
CA PRO A 491 -3.35 13.80 2.94
C PRO A 491 -2.43 14.54 1.96
N VAL A 492 -1.30 13.94 1.62
CA VAL A 492 -0.35 14.46 0.62
C VAL A 492 -0.29 13.52 -0.58
N LEU A 493 0.08 12.26 -0.37
CA LEU A 493 0.17 11.27 -1.45
C LEU A 493 0.09 9.84 -0.92
N PHE A 494 -0.16 8.90 -1.83
CA PHE A 494 0.05 7.48 -1.65
C PHE A 494 1.20 6.99 -2.52
N GLY A 495 2.10 6.20 -1.92
CA GLY A 495 3.16 5.50 -2.64
C GLY A 495 2.64 4.22 -3.27
N TYR A 496 3.31 3.76 -4.32
CA TYR A 496 3.16 2.43 -4.88
C TYR A 496 4.51 1.74 -4.97
N TYR A 497 4.51 0.42 -5.14
CA TYR A 497 5.70 -0.34 -5.53
C TYR A 497 5.71 -0.52 -7.04
N GLU A 498 6.89 -0.61 -7.61
CA GLU A 498 7.11 -0.94 -9.00
C GLU A 498 7.66 -2.35 -9.10
N VAL A 499 6.95 -3.22 -9.83
CA VAL A 499 7.39 -4.56 -10.18
C VAL A 499 7.86 -4.50 -11.62
N TYR A 500 9.11 -4.84 -11.84
CA TYR A 500 9.77 -4.91 -13.14
C TYR A 500 9.95 -6.37 -13.50
N ALA A 501 9.60 -6.77 -14.72
CA ALA A 501 9.92 -8.08 -15.25
C ALA A 501 10.62 -7.94 -16.60
N GLU A 502 11.48 -8.89 -16.94
CA GLU A 502 12.01 -9.02 -18.28
C GLU A 502 10.87 -9.28 -19.25
N ARG A 503 10.90 -8.57 -20.40
CA ARG A 503 9.79 -8.59 -21.35
C ARG A 503 9.53 -9.98 -21.90
N GLY A 504 8.28 -10.45 -21.78
CA GLY A 504 7.82 -11.73 -22.30
C GLY A 504 8.15 -12.94 -21.42
N GLN A 505 8.83 -12.78 -20.28
CA GLN A 505 9.19 -13.88 -19.40
C GLN A 505 8.06 -14.29 -18.45
N LEU A 506 7.22 -13.37 -18.00
CA LEU A 506 6.16 -13.61 -17.01
C LEU A 506 4.81 -13.12 -17.54
N LEU A 507 4.26 -13.83 -18.53
CA LEU A 507 3.06 -13.39 -19.29
C LEU A 507 1.79 -13.22 -18.44
N ASP A 508 1.62 -14.02 -17.39
CA ASP A 508 0.41 -14.02 -16.54
C ASP A 508 0.64 -13.35 -15.17
N LEU A 509 1.69 -12.52 -15.03
CA LEU A 509 1.98 -11.85 -13.78
C LEU A 509 0.89 -10.82 -13.45
N ALA A 510 0.26 -10.98 -12.29
CA ALA A 510 -0.81 -10.09 -11.81
C ALA A 510 -0.50 -9.61 -10.37
N PRO A 511 0.55 -8.81 -10.18
CA PRO A 511 1.00 -8.45 -8.86
C PRO A 511 -0.05 -7.64 -8.12
N SER A 512 -0.17 -7.91 -6.83
CA SER A 512 -1.07 -7.22 -5.91
C SER A 512 -0.29 -6.67 -4.71
N ARG A 513 -0.94 -5.91 -3.87
CA ARG A 513 -0.39 -5.11 -2.77
C ARG A 513 0.71 -5.79 -1.95
N ASP A 514 0.52 -7.03 -1.55
CA ASP A 514 1.47 -7.77 -0.71
C ASP A 514 1.84 -9.14 -1.34
N ASN A 515 1.45 -9.36 -2.61
CA ASN A 515 1.67 -10.62 -3.30
C ASN A 515 2.02 -10.37 -4.79
N VAL A 516 3.31 -10.43 -5.11
CA VAL A 516 3.82 -10.18 -6.48
C VAL A 516 3.45 -11.33 -7.42
N PHE A 517 3.58 -12.56 -6.98
CA PHE A 517 3.19 -13.75 -7.75
C PHE A 517 1.76 -14.19 -7.39
N PHE A 518 0.81 -13.25 -7.50
CA PHE A 518 -0.59 -13.54 -7.20
C PHE A 518 -1.12 -14.64 -8.13
N TYR A 519 -1.83 -15.58 -7.56
CA TYR A 519 -2.60 -16.60 -8.28
C TYR A 519 -3.90 -16.91 -7.52
N SER A 520 -4.91 -17.36 -8.28
CA SER A 520 -6.19 -17.78 -7.74
C SER A 520 -6.31 -19.30 -7.81
N LEU A 521 -6.93 -19.92 -6.80
CA LEU A 521 -7.20 -21.36 -6.79
C LEU A 521 -8.51 -21.75 -7.50
N GLY A 522 -9.10 -20.85 -8.30
CA GLY A 522 -10.37 -21.10 -8.98
C GLY A 522 -11.58 -21.21 -8.05
N LYS A 523 -11.42 -20.89 -6.76
CA LYS A 523 -12.50 -20.90 -5.77
C LYS A 523 -13.36 -19.67 -5.94
N THR A 524 -14.66 -19.86 -6.21
CA THR A 524 -15.65 -18.78 -6.17
C THR A 524 -16.07 -18.51 -4.72
N MET A 525 -16.07 -17.24 -4.33
CA MET A 525 -16.59 -16.86 -3.02
C MET A 525 -18.13 -16.87 -3.03
N GLU A 526 -18.72 -17.95 -2.59
CA GLU A 526 -20.09 -17.91 -2.08
C GLU A 526 -20.04 -17.52 -0.60
N SER A 527 -20.13 -16.22 -0.31
CA SER A 527 -20.39 -15.75 1.05
C SER A 527 -21.87 -16.01 1.36
N SER A 528 -22.19 -17.09 2.06
CA SER A 528 -23.49 -17.19 2.66
C SER A 528 -23.51 -16.33 3.94
N ARG A 529 -24.09 -15.13 3.84
CA ARG A 529 -24.62 -14.47 5.05
C ARG A 529 -25.68 -15.42 5.61
N LEU A 530 -25.50 -15.88 6.84
CA LEU A 530 -26.55 -16.61 7.53
C LEU A 530 -27.78 -15.72 7.54
N ALA A 531 -28.74 -16.06 6.66
CA ALA A 531 -30.06 -15.51 6.79
C ALA A 531 -30.54 -15.86 8.22
N THR A 532 -30.96 -14.88 8.96
CA THR A 532 -31.69 -15.06 10.20
C THR A 532 -33.01 -15.77 9.86
N GLU A 533 -32.98 -17.10 9.76
CA GLU A 533 -34.15 -17.90 10.00
C GLU A 533 -34.18 -18.13 11.51
N PHE A 534 -34.92 -17.24 12.18
CA PHE A 534 -35.81 -17.54 13.28
C PHE A 534 -36.47 -16.19 13.64
N GLY A 535 -37.69 -16.03 13.08
CA GLY A 535 -38.63 -14.97 13.44
C GLY A 535 -39.20 -15.17 14.83
#